data_7bf0de2d9d239e348790876d1026855d
#
_entry.id   7bf0de2d9d239e348790876d1026855d
#
_cell.length_a   1.000
_cell.length_b   1.000
_cell.length_c   1.000
_cell.angle_alpha   90.00
_cell.angle_beta   90.00
_cell.angle_gamma   90.00
#
_symmetry.space_group_name_H-M   'P 1'
#
loop_
_entity.id
_entity.type
_entity.pdbx_description
1 polymer ?
#
loop_
_entity_poly.entity_id
_entity_poly.type
_entity_poly.pdbx_seq_one_letter_code
_entity_poly.pdbx_strand_id
1 'polypeptide(L)'
;VFVCHCGSNIAATVDVKKVVEIIAKEPGVVHAEDYQYMCSEAGQAKIAAAIKEKNLTGMVVCSCSPRMHETTFRNAAKKAGLNPYMVEIANIREHCSWIHKDMEEATKKAVILARAAIAKVNLNAPLTPGESQVTKRALVIGGGIAGIQTALDIADAGYEVDIVEKTPSIGGRMSQLDKTFPTLDCSACILTPKMVDAASNEKITIYTYSEVEKVSGFVGDFTVDIRKKARSVDMDKCTGCGVCQEKCPSKKIPNEFNRGLNNRTAIYTPFAQAIPNVPVIDRENCLKFKTGKCGVCSKVCQAGAIDYDQQDEIVTQKYGAIVVATGFDTIKLDKYDEYAYSQSKDVITSLELERIMNAAGPTKG
;
A
#
# COMPACT_ATOMS: atom_id res chain seq x y z
N VAL A 1 -14.58 35.09 -3.81
CA VAL A 1 -13.45 34.67 -2.96
C VAL A 1 -13.89 34.62 -1.53
N PHE A 2 -13.53 33.56 -0.81
CA PHE A 2 -13.90 33.33 0.58
C PHE A 2 -12.62 33.18 1.41
N VAL A 3 -12.43 34.00 2.45
CA VAL A 3 -11.23 34.00 3.27
C VAL A 3 -11.54 33.43 4.65
N CYS A 4 -10.88 32.34 5.00
CA CYS A 4 -11.07 31.64 6.27
C CYS A 4 -10.13 32.19 7.34
N HIS A 5 -10.65 32.44 8.56
CA HIS A 5 -9.81 32.76 9.72
C HIS A 5 -9.07 31.51 10.25
N CYS A 6 -9.65 30.33 10.08
CA CYS A 6 -9.23 29.08 10.70
C CYS A 6 -9.03 29.24 12.23
N GLY A 7 -10.00 29.88 12.89
CA GLY A 7 -9.85 30.39 14.24
C GLY A 7 -8.69 31.38 14.32
N SER A 8 -7.72 31.12 15.20
CA SER A 8 -6.49 31.92 15.32
C SER A 8 -5.37 31.47 14.37
N ASN A 9 -5.48 30.30 13.72
CA ASN A 9 -4.36 29.76 12.93
C ASN A 9 -3.99 30.62 11.71
N ILE A 10 -4.94 31.35 11.13
CA ILE A 10 -4.69 32.29 10.04
C ILE A 10 -4.78 33.71 10.57
N ALA A 11 -5.88 34.05 11.26
CA ALA A 11 -6.17 35.41 11.66
C ALA A 11 -5.21 36.01 12.72
N ALA A 12 -4.43 35.19 13.45
CA ALA A 12 -3.42 35.71 14.35
C ALA A 12 -2.18 36.30 13.64
N THR A 13 -1.98 35.93 12.37
CA THR A 13 -0.77 36.30 11.61
C THR A 13 -1.11 37.02 10.30
N VAL A 14 -2.29 36.76 9.73
CA VAL A 14 -2.79 37.39 8.50
C VAL A 14 -3.93 38.33 8.83
N ASP A 15 -3.84 39.57 8.40
CA ASP A 15 -4.97 40.51 8.45
C ASP A 15 -6.01 40.11 7.38
N VAL A 16 -6.92 39.22 7.78
CA VAL A 16 -7.93 38.63 6.92
C VAL A 16 -8.85 39.71 6.30
N LYS A 17 -9.19 40.76 7.06
CA LYS A 17 -10.03 41.86 6.56
C LYS A 17 -9.35 42.61 5.44
N LYS A 18 -8.07 42.93 5.60
CA LYS A 18 -7.28 43.60 4.57
C LYS A 18 -7.09 42.74 3.32
N VAL A 19 -6.98 41.40 3.48
CA VAL A 19 -6.97 40.48 2.31
C VAL A 19 -8.28 40.60 1.57
N VAL A 20 -9.44 40.54 2.23
CA VAL A 20 -10.75 40.68 1.58
C VAL A 20 -10.88 42.02 0.86
N GLU A 21 -10.48 43.14 1.51
CA GLU A 21 -10.54 44.47 0.89
C GLU A 21 -9.73 44.62 -0.39
N ILE A 22 -8.52 44.01 -0.40
CA ILE A 22 -7.64 44.04 -1.57
C ILE A 22 -8.18 43.14 -2.67
N ILE A 23 -8.55 41.90 -2.33
CA ILE A 23 -9.00 40.91 -3.30
C ILE A 23 -10.38 41.27 -3.91
N ALA A 24 -11.23 41.95 -3.17
CA ALA A 24 -12.52 42.44 -3.70
C ALA A 24 -12.37 43.38 -4.91
N LYS A 25 -11.18 43.98 -5.08
CA LYS A 25 -10.87 44.92 -6.19
C LYS A 25 -10.21 44.25 -7.38
N GLU A 26 -9.89 42.95 -7.26
CA GLU A 26 -9.22 42.20 -8.35
C GLU A 26 -10.18 41.97 -9.54
N PRO A 27 -9.67 42.05 -10.76
CA PRO A 27 -10.49 41.79 -11.94
C PRO A 27 -11.15 40.41 -11.89
N GLY A 28 -12.47 40.36 -12.15
CA GLY A 28 -13.27 39.13 -12.14
C GLY A 28 -13.76 38.70 -10.76
N VAL A 29 -13.39 39.38 -9.68
CA VAL A 29 -13.94 39.14 -8.34
C VAL A 29 -15.20 39.95 -8.12
N VAL A 30 -16.35 39.31 -8.11
CA VAL A 30 -17.67 39.95 -7.91
C VAL A 30 -18.13 39.87 -6.45
N HIS A 31 -17.48 39.06 -5.63
CA HIS A 31 -17.76 38.86 -4.22
C HIS A 31 -16.55 38.44 -3.46
N ALA A 32 -16.28 39.05 -2.32
CA ALA A 32 -15.25 38.65 -1.38
C ALA A 32 -15.77 38.81 0.05
N GLU A 33 -15.69 37.77 0.85
CA GLU A 33 -16.04 37.77 2.26
C GLU A 33 -15.14 36.91 3.09
N ASP A 34 -15.12 37.14 4.39
CA ASP A 34 -14.41 36.32 5.36
C ASP A 34 -15.37 35.66 6.34
N TYR A 35 -14.90 34.53 6.88
CA TYR A 35 -15.62 33.85 7.94
C TYR A 35 -14.68 33.03 8.83
N GLN A 36 -15.07 32.87 10.09
CA GLN A 36 -14.22 32.22 11.10
C GLN A 36 -13.82 30.79 10.71
N TYR A 37 -14.78 30.02 10.17
CA TYR A 37 -14.56 28.62 9.74
C TYR A 37 -15.33 28.34 8.44
N MET A 38 -14.74 28.63 7.30
CA MET A 38 -15.38 28.39 6.00
C MET A 38 -15.74 26.92 5.75
N CYS A 39 -15.00 25.98 6.34
CA CYS A 39 -15.27 24.55 6.25
C CYS A 39 -16.46 24.08 7.12
N SER A 40 -16.93 24.88 8.07
CA SER A 40 -18.11 24.58 8.88
C SER A 40 -19.38 24.59 8.04
N GLU A 41 -20.46 24.03 8.57
CA GLU A 41 -21.78 24.04 7.94
C GLU A 41 -22.25 25.49 7.64
N ALA A 42 -22.10 26.39 8.61
CA ALA A 42 -22.43 27.80 8.45
C ALA A 42 -21.57 28.50 7.38
N GLY A 43 -20.25 28.17 7.30
CA GLY A 43 -19.38 28.69 6.25
C GLY A 43 -19.76 28.17 4.87
N GLN A 44 -20.06 26.88 4.74
CA GLN A 44 -20.55 26.29 3.50
C GLN A 44 -21.90 26.86 3.07
N ALA A 45 -22.80 27.16 4.01
CA ALA A 45 -24.07 27.82 3.72
C ALA A 45 -23.86 29.22 3.13
N LYS A 46 -22.93 30.02 3.67
CA LYS A 46 -22.52 31.31 3.10
C LYS A 46 -22.01 31.18 1.67
N ILE A 47 -21.10 30.22 1.43
CA ILE A 47 -20.60 29.92 0.08
C ILE A 47 -21.77 29.61 -0.86
N ALA A 48 -22.68 28.73 -0.44
CA ALA A 48 -23.82 28.33 -1.26
C ALA A 48 -24.79 29.51 -1.56
N ALA A 49 -25.02 30.39 -0.59
CA ALA A 49 -25.84 31.61 -0.77
C ALA A 49 -25.17 32.54 -1.78
N ALA A 50 -23.88 32.85 -1.62
CA ALA A 50 -23.17 33.74 -2.52
C ALA A 50 -23.10 33.20 -3.97
N ILE A 51 -22.91 31.89 -4.15
CA ILE A 51 -22.94 31.26 -5.48
C ILE A 51 -24.27 31.53 -6.19
N LYS A 52 -25.39 31.33 -5.49
CA LYS A 52 -26.73 31.52 -6.05
C LYS A 52 -27.06 32.98 -6.28
N GLU A 53 -26.84 33.83 -5.27
CA GLU A 53 -27.22 35.24 -5.31
C GLU A 53 -26.42 36.07 -6.32
N LYS A 54 -25.13 35.72 -6.49
CA LYS A 54 -24.20 36.44 -7.38
C LYS A 54 -23.95 35.73 -8.71
N ASN A 55 -24.59 34.58 -8.95
CA ASN A 55 -24.39 33.75 -10.14
C ASN A 55 -22.89 33.47 -10.41
N LEU A 56 -22.20 33.01 -9.37
CA LEU A 56 -20.75 32.80 -9.48
C LEU A 56 -20.42 31.68 -10.50
N THR A 57 -19.46 31.94 -11.35
CA THR A 57 -18.93 30.97 -12.37
C THR A 57 -17.69 30.24 -11.91
N GLY A 58 -17.05 30.71 -10.84
CA GLY A 58 -15.89 30.11 -10.20
C GLY A 58 -15.73 30.62 -8.78
N MET A 59 -15.00 29.91 -7.94
CA MET A 59 -14.72 30.35 -6.58
C MET A 59 -13.31 30.00 -6.12
N VAL A 60 -12.78 30.85 -5.25
CA VAL A 60 -11.52 30.63 -4.54
C VAL A 60 -11.78 30.63 -3.05
N VAL A 61 -11.25 29.65 -2.32
CA VAL A 61 -11.27 29.63 -0.86
C VAL A 61 -9.83 29.79 -0.34
N CYS A 62 -9.55 30.92 0.29
CA CYS A 62 -8.29 31.18 0.96
C CYS A 62 -8.35 30.55 2.36
N SER A 63 -7.71 29.40 2.56
CA SER A 63 -7.86 28.61 3.81
C SER A 63 -6.62 27.75 4.09
N CYS A 64 -6.80 26.62 4.78
CA CYS A 64 -5.80 25.59 4.99
C CYS A 64 -5.53 24.77 3.71
N SER A 65 -4.65 23.77 3.85
CA SER A 65 -4.25 22.88 2.76
C SER A 65 -5.45 22.28 2.00
N PRO A 66 -5.42 22.25 0.64
CA PRO A 66 -6.42 21.53 -0.16
C PRO A 66 -6.65 20.09 0.27
N ARG A 67 -5.59 19.41 0.73
CA ARG A 67 -5.67 18.01 1.20
C ARG A 67 -6.70 17.79 2.30
N MET A 68 -7.05 18.83 3.07
CA MET A 68 -8.00 18.71 4.16
C MET A 68 -9.46 18.91 3.71
N HIS A 69 -9.71 19.93 2.90
CA HIS A 69 -11.08 20.42 2.65
C HIS A 69 -11.45 20.66 1.19
N GLU A 70 -10.62 20.20 0.23
CA GLU A 70 -10.96 20.35 -1.20
C GLU A 70 -12.30 19.70 -1.53
N THR A 71 -12.50 18.46 -1.09
CA THR A 71 -13.78 17.74 -1.26
C THR A 71 -14.94 18.45 -0.59
N THR A 72 -14.73 19.03 0.60
CA THR A 72 -15.74 19.79 1.34
C THR A 72 -16.24 20.98 0.52
N PHE A 73 -15.31 21.80 0.01
CA PHE A 73 -15.66 22.99 -0.76
C PHE A 73 -16.22 22.67 -2.15
N ARG A 74 -15.67 21.64 -2.82
CA ARG A 74 -16.22 21.16 -4.10
C ARG A 74 -17.65 20.64 -3.95
N ASN A 75 -17.95 19.93 -2.87
CA ASN A 75 -19.29 19.44 -2.58
C ASN A 75 -20.26 20.60 -2.25
N ALA A 76 -19.81 21.61 -1.50
CA ALA A 76 -20.61 22.81 -1.23
C ALA A 76 -20.95 23.56 -2.54
N ALA A 77 -19.95 23.73 -3.42
CA ALA A 77 -20.12 24.33 -4.75
C ALA A 77 -21.13 23.53 -5.60
N LYS A 78 -20.96 22.21 -5.69
CA LYS A 78 -21.85 21.32 -6.45
C LYS A 78 -23.29 21.38 -5.97
N LYS A 79 -23.52 21.37 -4.65
CA LYS A 79 -24.86 21.51 -4.05
C LYS A 79 -25.50 22.86 -4.35
N ALA A 80 -24.71 23.91 -4.55
CA ALA A 80 -25.17 25.24 -4.91
C ALA A 80 -25.38 25.47 -6.43
N GLY A 81 -24.98 24.48 -7.27
CA GLY A 81 -25.12 24.53 -8.74
C GLY A 81 -23.86 25.00 -9.47
N LEU A 82 -22.74 25.23 -8.78
CA LEU A 82 -21.46 25.54 -9.39
C LEU A 82 -20.69 24.23 -9.73
N ASN A 83 -20.08 24.18 -10.91
CA ASN A 83 -19.24 23.04 -11.29
C ASN A 83 -18.09 22.85 -10.27
N PRO A 84 -17.90 21.67 -9.68
CA PRO A 84 -16.92 21.45 -8.62
C PRO A 84 -15.45 21.63 -9.05
N TYR A 85 -15.17 21.59 -10.35
CA TYR A 85 -13.85 21.85 -10.90
C TYR A 85 -13.55 23.33 -11.11
N MET A 86 -14.54 24.21 -10.91
CA MET A 86 -14.38 25.66 -10.88
C MET A 86 -14.10 26.16 -9.45
N VAL A 87 -13.49 25.34 -8.60
CA VAL A 87 -13.14 25.62 -7.21
C VAL A 87 -11.63 25.50 -7.03
N GLU A 88 -11.00 26.57 -6.54
CA GLU A 88 -9.58 26.58 -6.19
C GLU A 88 -9.38 26.94 -4.72
N ILE A 89 -8.31 26.44 -4.13
CA ILE A 89 -7.95 26.74 -2.74
C ILE A 89 -6.58 27.41 -2.71
N ALA A 90 -6.54 28.62 -2.16
CA ALA A 90 -5.29 29.28 -1.82
C ALA A 90 -4.88 28.87 -0.39
N ASN A 91 -3.78 28.12 -0.26
CA ASN A 91 -3.29 27.70 1.04
C ASN A 91 -2.57 28.87 1.75
N ILE A 92 -3.34 29.62 2.56
CA ILE A 92 -2.84 30.73 3.34
C ILE A 92 -2.54 30.38 4.80
N ARG A 93 -2.66 29.10 5.18
CA ARG A 93 -2.26 28.58 6.49
C ARG A 93 -0.87 27.99 6.44
N GLU A 94 -0.69 26.81 5.89
CA GLU A 94 0.58 26.10 5.85
C GLU A 94 1.65 26.83 5.01
N HIS A 95 1.25 27.48 3.92
CA HIS A 95 2.15 28.20 3.03
C HIS A 95 2.34 29.68 3.42
N CYS A 96 1.63 30.18 4.43
CA CYS A 96 1.67 31.60 4.79
C CYS A 96 1.69 31.82 6.31
N SER A 97 0.54 31.70 7.02
CA SER A 97 0.44 32.07 8.42
C SER A 97 1.33 31.26 9.36
N TRP A 98 1.61 30.01 9.05
CA TRP A 98 2.51 29.17 9.85
C TRP A 98 4.00 29.42 9.61
N ILE A 99 4.35 30.10 8.50
CA ILE A 99 5.75 30.36 8.13
C ILE A 99 6.18 31.77 8.53
N HIS A 100 5.26 32.73 8.43
CA HIS A 100 5.54 34.14 8.74
C HIS A 100 5.18 34.46 10.18
N LYS A 101 5.97 35.39 10.77
CA LYS A 101 5.69 35.96 12.10
C LYS A 101 5.20 37.40 12.01
N ASP A 102 5.59 38.10 10.95
CA ASP A 102 5.17 39.48 10.70
C ASP A 102 3.83 39.52 9.96
N MET A 103 2.86 40.25 10.49
CA MET A 103 1.49 40.30 9.95
C MET A 103 1.45 41.02 8.59
N GLU A 104 2.26 42.01 8.38
CA GLU A 104 2.25 42.77 7.11
C GLU A 104 2.78 41.90 5.97
N GLU A 105 3.90 41.22 6.21
CA GLU A 105 4.48 40.30 5.22
C GLU A 105 3.58 39.09 4.96
N ALA A 106 2.98 38.50 6.01
CA ALA A 106 2.05 37.42 5.89
C ALA A 106 0.80 37.83 5.08
N THR A 107 0.26 39.03 5.34
CA THR A 107 -0.89 39.55 4.62
C THR A 107 -0.58 39.80 3.16
N LYS A 108 0.60 40.40 2.84
CA LYS A 108 1.08 40.56 1.45
C LYS A 108 1.17 39.21 0.73
N LYS A 109 1.74 38.20 1.38
CA LYS A 109 1.86 36.85 0.80
C LYS A 109 0.50 36.18 0.64
N ALA A 110 -0.41 36.29 1.57
CA ALA A 110 -1.78 35.78 1.46
C ALA A 110 -2.51 36.34 0.25
N VAL A 111 -2.36 37.66 -0.01
CA VAL A 111 -2.90 38.32 -1.21
C VAL A 111 -2.27 37.73 -2.49
N ILE A 112 -0.96 37.51 -2.52
CA ILE A 112 -0.30 36.92 -3.70
C ILE A 112 -0.83 35.51 -3.97
N LEU A 113 -0.97 34.67 -2.92
CA LEU A 113 -1.52 33.33 -3.06
C LEU A 113 -2.97 33.32 -3.52
N ALA A 114 -3.79 34.25 -3.01
CA ALA A 114 -5.17 34.44 -3.44
C ALA A 114 -5.24 34.87 -4.92
N ARG A 115 -4.41 35.82 -5.36
CA ARG A 115 -4.32 36.26 -6.77
C ARG A 115 -3.94 35.10 -7.69
N ALA A 116 -2.96 34.29 -7.29
CA ALA A 116 -2.56 33.10 -8.06
C ALA A 116 -3.73 32.12 -8.23
N ALA A 117 -4.50 31.86 -7.16
CA ALA A 117 -5.67 31.00 -7.23
C ALA A 117 -6.82 31.61 -8.06
N ILE A 118 -7.00 32.94 -8.02
CA ILE A 118 -7.97 33.65 -8.87
C ILE A 118 -7.58 33.53 -10.35
N ALA A 119 -6.31 33.76 -10.67
CA ALA A 119 -5.81 33.60 -12.02
C ALA A 119 -6.01 32.16 -12.53
N LYS A 120 -5.75 31.17 -11.66
CA LYS A 120 -5.95 29.76 -11.99
C LYS A 120 -7.42 29.43 -12.25
N VAL A 121 -8.35 29.81 -11.37
CA VAL A 121 -9.78 29.52 -11.56
C VAL A 121 -10.35 30.19 -12.82
N ASN A 122 -9.83 31.35 -13.20
CA ASN A 122 -10.23 32.03 -14.43
C ASN A 122 -9.79 31.29 -15.70
N LEU A 123 -8.76 30.46 -15.61
CA LEU A 123 -8.25 29.61 -16.70
C LEU A 123 -8.82 28.18 -16.66
N ASN A 124 -9.50 27.80 -15.58
CA ASN A 124 -10.12 26.49 -15.48
C ASN A 124 -11.31 26.38 -16.44
N ALA A 125 -11.54 25.16 -16.91
CA ALA A 125 -12.74 24.79 -17.65
C ALA A 125 -13.64 23.90 -16.78
N PRO A 126 -14.97 24.03 -16.89
CA PRO A 126 -15.88 23.13 -16.22
C PRO A 126 -15.72 21.72 -16.78
N LEU A 127 -15.29 20.80 -15.93
CA LEU A 127 -15.11 19.39 -16.29
C LEU A 127 -16.37 18.60 -15.95
N THR A 128 -16.65 17.59 -16.77
CA THR A 128 -17.68 16.60 -16.47
C THR A 128 -16.97 15.30 -16.09
N PRO A 129 -17.24 14.73 -14.89
CA PRO A 129 -16.70 13.43 -14.51
C PRO A 129 -17.09 12.38 -15.53
N GLY A 130 -16.11 11.63 -15.99
CA GLY A 130 -16.37 10.42 -16.77
C GLY A 130 -16.93 9.32 -15.87
N GLU A 131 -17.78 8.47 -16.42
CA GLU A 131 -18.23 7.25 -15.77
C GLU A 131 -17.59 6.06 -16.46
N SER A 132 -17.07 5.13 -15.70
CA SER A 132 -16.59 3.84 -16.20
C SER A 132 -17.11 2.72 -15.31
N GLN A 133 -17.37 1.57 -15.92
CA GLN A 133 -17.68 0.38 -15.13
C GLN A 133 -16.44 -0.07 -14.38
N VAL A 134 -16.65 -0.47 -13.12
CA VAL A 134 -15.57 -0.94 -12.25
C VAL A 134 -15.66 -2.43 -12.08
N THR A 135 -14.59 -3.15 -12.40
CA THR A 135 -14.44 -4.57 -12.10
C THR A 135 -14.45 -4.77 -10.59
N LYS A 136 -15.42 -5.53 -10.07
CA LYS A 136 -15.61 -5.73 -8.62
C LYS A 136 -14.69 -6.84 -8.08
N ARG A 137 -13.41 -6.78 -8.42
CA ARG A 137 -12.35 -7.66 -7.96
C ARG A 137 -11.09 -6.82 -7.72
N ALA A 138 -10.38 -7.07 -6.64
CA ALA A 138 -9.14 -6.38 -6.31
C ALA A 138 -7.93 -7.33 -6.43
N LEU A 139 -6.76 -6.75 -6.73
CA LEU A 139 -5.48 -7.41 -6.64
C LEU A 139 -4.69 -6.85 -5.46
N VAL A 140 -4.13 -7.71 -4.64
CA VAL A 140 -3.17 -7.36 -3.59
C VAL A 140 -1.81 -7.97 -3.94
N ILE A 141 -0.81 -7.13 -4.13
CA ILE A 141 0.56 -7.55 -4.46
C ILE A 141 1.36 -7.61 -3.16
N GLY A 142 1.67 -8.82 -2.72
CA GLY A 142 2.38 -9.14 -1.49
C GLY A 142 1.49 -9.79 -0.43
N GLY A 143 1.85 -11.02 -0.04
CA GLY A 143 1.17 -11.84 0.96
C GLY A 143 1.72 -11.68 2.38
N GLY A 144 2.28 -10.51 2.73
CA GLY A 144 2.64 -10.16 4.10
C GLY A 144 1.42 -9.73 4.92
N ILE A 145 1.62 -9.37 6.21
CA ILE A 145 0.51 -9.01 7.11
C ILE A 145 -0.37 -7.88 6.57
N ALA A 146 0.22 -6.87 5.93
CA ALA A 146 -0.53 -5.77 5.34
C ALA A 146 -1.42 -6.24 4.19
N GLY A 147 -0.88 -7.08 3.29
CA GLY A 147 -1.64 -7.64 2.18
C GLY A 147 -2.73 -8.59 2.63
N ILE A 148 -2.44 -9.46 3.60
CA ILE A 148 -3.41 -10.40 4.17
C ILE A 148 -4.57 -9.62 4.81
N GLN A 149 -4.28 -8.61 5.65
CA GLN A 149 -5.32 -7.81 6.29
C GLN A 149 -6.16 -7.05 5.26
N THR A 150 -5.50 -6.44 4.26
CA THR A 150 -6.21 -5.75 3.18
C THR A 150 -7.15 -6.69 2.41
N ALA A 151 -6.70 -7.91 2.12
CA ALA A 151 -7.52 -8.89 1.42
C ALA A 151 -8.74 -9.33 2.27
N LEU A 152 -8.54 -9.53 3.57
CA LEU A 152 -9.64 -9.84 4.50
C LEU A 152 -10.66 -8.69 4.53
N ASP A 153 -10.21 -7.44 4.69
CA ASP A 153 -11.10 -6.26 4.73
C ASP A 153 -11.91 -6.10 3.41
N ILE A 154 -11.27 -6.36 2.27
CA ILE A 154 -11.94 -6.32 0.95
C ILE A 154 -12.97 -7.46 0.83
N ALA A 155 -12.61 -8.66 1.26
CA ALA A 155 -13.50 -9.82 1.23
C ALA A 155 -14.70 -9.63 2.16
N ASP A 156 -14.50 -9.09 3.34
CA ASP A 156 -15.55 -8.74 4.32
C ASP A 156 -16.51 -7.66 3.77
N ALA A 157 -15.98 -6.73 2.97
CA ALA A 157 -16.81 -5.76 2.24
C ALA A 157 -17.61 -6.38 1.08
N GLY A 158 -17.43 -7.67 0.81
CA GLY A 158 -18.22 -8.43 -0.18
C GLY A 158 -17.59 -8.58 -1.56
N TYR A 159 -16.35 -8.14 -1.76
CA TYR A 159 -15.66 -8.18 -3.04
C TYR A 159 -14.68 -9.35 -3.14
N GLU A 160 -14.48 -9.84 -4.35
CA GLU A 160 -13.43 -10.82 -4.66
C GLU A 160 -12.05 -10.14 -4.63
N VAL A 161 -11.04 -10.88 -4.15
CA VAL A 161 -9.67 -10.37 -4.07
C VAL A 161 -8.65 -11.49 -4.30
N ASP A 162 -7.63 -11.18 -5.08
CA ASP A 162 -6.50 -12.07 -5.33
C ASP A 162 -5.26 -11.54 -4.61
N ILE A 163 -4.55 -12.42 -3.91
CA ILE A 163 -3.23 -12.14 -3.32
C ILE A 163 -2.17 -12.77 -4.21
N VAL A 164 -1.19 -11.99 -4.66
CA VAL A 164 -0.01 -12.48 -5.38
C VAL A 164 1.21 -12.37 -4.49
N GLU A 165 1.83 -13.51 -4.15
CA GLU A 165 2.99 -13.60 -3.28
C GLU A 165 4.15 -14.30 -4.00
N LYS A 166 5.32 -13.63 -4.04
CA LYS A 166 6.52 -14.12 -4.73
C LYS A 166 7.16 -15.35 -4.08
N THR A 167 7.00 -15.49 -2.77
CA THR A 167 7.54 -16.62 -1.99
C THR A 167 6.58 -17.82 -2.00
N PRO A 168 7.05 -19.02 -1.66
CA PRO A 168 6.19 -20.21 -1.64
C PRO A 168 5.05 -20.21 -0.64
N SER A 169 5.00 -19.26 0.27
CA SER A 169 3.97 -19.11 1.31
C SER A 169 3.64 -17.65 1.55
N ILE A 170 2.41 -17.35 1.96
CA ILE A 170 2.08 -16.05 2.55
C ILE A 170 2.67 -15.94 3.95
N GLY A 171 2.65 -14.72 4.55
CA GLY A 171 3.17 -14.42 5.89
C GLY A 171 4.25 -13.33 5.88
N GLY A 172 5.01 -13.21 4.80
CA GLY A 172 6.00 -12.14 4.59
C GLY A 172 7.05 -12.06 5.72
N ARG A 173 7.51 -10.85 6.01
CA ARG A 173 8.53 -10.62 7.05
C ARG A 173 8.02 -10.92 8.47
N MET A 174 6.73 -10.72 8.73
CA MET A 174 6.17 -10.99 10.06
C MET A 174 6.32 -12.46 10.47
N SER A 175 6.30 -13.41 9.53
CA SER A 175 6.57 -14.82 9.82
C SER A 175 8.00 -15.11 10.29
N GLN A 176 8.93 -14.17 10.06
CA GLN A 176 10.32 -14.27 10.49
C GLN A 176 10.57 -13.65 11.87
N LEU A 177 9.64 -12.85 12.39
CA LEU A 177 9.75 -12.20 13.69
C LEU A 177 9.39 -13.16 14.83
N ASP A 178 10.01 -12.96 15.98
CA ASP A 178 9.59 -13.59 17.25
C ASP A 178 8.50 -12.75 17.91
N LYS A 179 8.74 -11.45 18.04
CA LYS A 179 7.87 -10.48 18.69
C LYS A 179 7.53 -9.29 17.79
N THR A 180 6.39 -8.67 18.05
CA THR A 180 6.00 -7.39 17.42
C THR A 180 6.31 -6.23 18.35
N PHE A 181 6.74 -5.10 17.79
CA PHE A 181 6.96 -3.86 18.54
C PHE A 181 5.74 -2.91 18.43
N PRO A 182 5.42 -2.12 19.44
CA PRO A 182 6.11 -1.98 20.75
C PRO A 182 5.58 -2.94 21.83
N THR A 183 4.52 -3.71 21.54
CA THR A 183 3.77 -4.48 22.53
C THR A 183 4.46 -5.78 22.94
N LEU A 184 5.45 -6.23 22.17
CA LEU A 184 6.15 -7.50 22.33
C LEU A 184 5.24 -8.74 22.28
N ASP A 185 4.15 -8.64 21.54
CA ASP A 185 3.26 -9.77 21.29
C ASP A 185 3.93 -10.84 20.41
N CYS A 186 3.47 -12.06 20.53
CA CYS A 186 3.92 -13.18 19.70
C CYS A 186 3.52 -12.96 18.23
N SER A 187 4.47 -12.78 17.35
CA SER A 187 4.23 -12.55 15.93
C SER A 187 3.43 -13.68 15.26
N ALA A 188 3.81 -14.92 15.52
CA ALA A 188 3.12 -16.10 14.96
C ALA A 188 1.67 -16.20 15.46
N CYS A 189 1.42 -15.81 16.72
CA CYS A 189 0.08 -15.85 17.33
C CYS A 189 -0.89 -14.85 16.69
N ILE A 190 -0.38 -13.72 16.19
CA ILE A 190 -1.18 -12.73 15.48
C ILE A 190 -1.31 -13.10 13.99
N LEU A 191 -0.20 -13.50 13.37
CA LEU A 191 -0.14 -13.72 11.92
C LEU A 191 -0.88 -14.99 11.49
N THR A 192 -0.66 -16.13 12.21
CA THR A 192 -1.17 -17.44 11.78
C THR A 192 -2.70 -17.47 11.64
N PRO A 193 -3.50 -16.96 12.59
CA PRO A 193 -4.95 -16.90 12.41
C PRO A 193 -5.35 -16.14 11.14
N LYS A 194 -4.75 -14.98 10.87
CA LYS A 194 -5.05 -14.18 9.68
C LYS A 194 -4.67 -14.90 8.37
N MET A 195 -3.57 -15.66 8.37
CA MET A 195 -3.19 -16.50 7.23
C MET A 195 -4.23 -17.59 6.97
N VAL A 196 -4.73 -18.23 8.04
CA VAL A 196 -5.76 -19.28 7.97
C VAL A 196 -7.09 -18.67 7.49
N ASP A 197 -7.51 -17.55 8.07
CA ASP A 197 -8.73 -16.84 7.67
C ASP A 197 -8.67 -16.46 6.18
N ALA A 198 -7.54 -15.93 5.70
CA ALA A 198 -7.39 -15.60 4.28
C ALA A 198 -7.43 -16.86 3.38
N ALA A 199 -6.85 -17.97 3.81
CA ALA A 199 -6.83 -19.20 3.04
C ALA A 199 -8.18 -19.94 3.00
N SER A 200 -9.03 -19.74 4.02
CA SER A 200 -10.36 -20.36 4.11
C SER A 200 -11.50 -19.48 3.58
N ASN A 201 -11.21 -18.22 3.23
CA ASN A 201 -12.22 -17.30 2.71
C ASN A 201 -12.48 -17.55 1.22
N GLU A 202 -13.73 -17.88 0.88
CA GLU A 202 -14.14 -18.21 -0.50
C GLU A 202 -13.95 -17.04 -1.50
N LYS A 203 -13.86 -15.79 -1.01
CA LYS A 203 -13.63 -14.60 -1.85
C LYS A 203 -12.17 -14.27 -2.06
N ILE A 204 -11.25 -14.97 -1.38
CA ILE A 204 -9.82 -14.72 -1.48
C ILE A 204 -9.15 -15.84 -2.27
N THR A 205 -8.53 -15.48 -3.38
CA THR A 205 -7.65 -16.40 -4.13
C THR A 205 -6.20 -16.08 -3.84
N ILE A 206 -5.41 -17.08 -3.46
CA ILE A 206 -3.99 -16.89 -3.10
C ILE A 206 -3.10 -17.53 -4.16
N TYR A 207 -2.35 -16.70 -4.88
CA TYR A 207 -1.30 -17.11 -5.80
C TYR A 207 0.06 -16.99 -5.10
N THR A 208 0.53 -18.07 -4.48
CA THR A 208 1.90 -18.14 -3.93
C THR A 208 2.89 -18.60 -4.99
N TYR A 209 4.16 -18.29 -4.77
CA TYR A 209 5.26 -18.55 -5.72
C TYR A 209 4.96 -17.93 -7.10
N SER A 210 4.36 -16.73 -7.08
CA SER A 210 3.83 -16.05 -8.26
C SER A 210 4.23 -14.59 -8.28
N GLU A 211 4.34 -14.01 -9.46
CA GLU A 211 4.75 -12.62 -9.67
C GLU A 211 3.84 -11.93 -10.69
N VAL A 212 3.55 -10.65 -10.47
CA VAL A 212 2.90 -9.82 -11.49
C VAL A 212 3.92 -9.51 -12.58
N GLU A 213 3.62 -9.90 -13.81
CA GLU A 213 4.52 -9.73 -14.95
C GLU A 213 4.17 -8.51 -15.78
N LYS A 214 2.88 -8.24 -15.94
CA LYS A 214 2.41 -7.11 -16.73
C LYS A 214 1.12 -6.55 -16.17
N VAL A 215 1.00 -5.22 -16.19
CA VAL A 215 -0.22 -4.49 -15.86
C VAL A 215 -0.55 -3.56 -17.02
N SER A 216 -1.82 -3.56 -17.43
CA SER A 216 -2.37 -2.65 -18.44
C SER A 216 -3.75 -2.17 -18.04
N GLY A 217 -4.33 -1.22 -18.77
CA GLY A 217 -5.64 -0.66 -18.46
C GLY A 217 -5.56 0.60 -17.60
N PHE A 218 -6.60 0.88 -16.84
CA PHE A 218 -6.77 2.10 -16.04
C PHE A 218 -7.55 1.79 -14.75
N VAL A 219 -7.63 2.76 -13.85
CA VAL A 219 -8.37 2.64 -12.58
C VAL A 219 -9.82 2.25 -12.85
N GLY A 220 -10.23 1.11 -12.33
CA GLY A 220 -11.54 0.49 -12.56
C GLY A 220 -11.50 -0.70 -13.51
N ASP A 221 -10.54 -0.78 -14.45
CA ASP A 221 -10.43 -1.90 -15.44
C ASP A 221 -8.95 -2.19 -15.77
N PHE A 222 -8.22 -2.70 -14.78
CA PHE A 222 -6.86 -3.20 -14.98
C PHE A 222 -6.92 -4.63 -15.56
N THR A 223 -6.03 -4.93 -16.49
CA THR A 223 -5.72 -6.29 -16.94
C THR A 223 -4.32 -6.64 -16.49
N VAL A 224 -4.17 -7.73 -15.75
CA VAL A 224 -2.92 -8.13 -15.11
C VAL A 224 -2.56 -9.55 -15.50
N ASP A 225 -1.31 -9.73 -15.96
CA ASP A 225 -0.71 -11.04 -16.21
C ASP A 225 0.09 -11.46 -14.98
N ILE A 226 -0.28 -12.60 -14.39
CA ILE A 226 0.35 -13.18 -13.20
C ILE A 226 1.07 -14.44 -13.65
N ARG A 227 2.38 -14.47 -13.46
CA ARG A 227 3.21 -15.66 -13.67
C ARG A 227 3.22 -16.52 -12.42
N LYS A 228 2.62 -17.70 -12.49
CA LYS A 228 2.72 -18.78 -11.50
C LYS A 228 3.97 -19.60 -11.81
N LYS A 229 4.99 -19.52 -10.99
CA LYS A 229 6.23 -20.29 -11.16
C LYS A 229 5.99 -21.75 -10.88
N ALA A 230 6.65 -22.59 -11.66
CA ALA A 230 6.59 -24.03 -11.48
C ALA A 230 7.16 -24.47 -10.14
N ARG A 231 6.30 -24.86 -9.23
CA ARG A 231 6.63 -25.37 -7.89
C ARG A 231 7.29 -26.77 -7.95
N SER A 232 7.09 -27.48 -9.05
CA SER A 232 7.46 -28.90 -9.26
C SER A 232 6.82 -29.85 -8.25
N VAL A 233 5.74 -29.43 -7.62
CA VAL A 233 4.89 -30.20 -6.71
C VAL A 233 3.44 -29.82 -7.00
N ASP A 234 2.64 -30.81 -7.29
CA ASP A 234 1.19 -30.69 -7.50
C ASP A 234 0.54 -30.36 -6.14
N MET A 235 -0.07 -29.18 -6.05
CA MET A 235 -0.66 -28.66 -4.82
C MET A 235 -1.91 -29.42 -4.39
N ASP A 236 -2.68 -29.96 -5.35
CA ASP A 236 -3.92 -30.66 -5.09
C ASP A 236 -3.70 -32.08 -4.60
N LYS A 237 -2.57 -32.70 -4.99
CA LYS A 237 -2.18 -34.05 -4.54
C LYS A 237 -1.35 -34.04 -3.26
N CYS A 238 -0.62 -32.96 -3.00
CA CYS A 238 0.32 -32.92 -1.87
C CYS A 238 -0.39 -32.88 -0.53
N THR A 239 -0.08 -33.83 0.35
CA THR A 239 -0.63 -33.89 1.72
C THR A 239 0.19 -33.13 2.77
N GLY A 240 1.29 -32.50 2.39
CA GLY A 240 2.16 -31.78 3.33
C GLY A 240 2.96 -32.65 4.31
N CYS A 241 3.09 -33.96 4.08
CA CYS A 241 3.67 -34.92 5.02
C CYS A 241 5.17 -34.75 5.31
N GLY A 242 5.92 -33.97 4.52
CA GLY A 242 7.33 -33.64 4.74
C GLY A 242 8.35 -34.71 4.39
N VAL A 243 7.97 -35.96 4.07
CA VAL A 243 8.90 -37.08 3.80
C VAL A 243 9.87 -36.76 2.67
N CYS A 244 9.44 -36.06 1.63
CA CYS A 244 10.30 -35.65 0.51
C CYS A 244 11.43 -34.71 0.96
N GLN A 245 11.16 -33.82 1.94
CA GLN A 245 12.16 -32.91 2.51
C GLN A 245 13.16 -33.68 3.37
N GLU A 246 12.68 -34.58 4.23
CA GLU A 246 13.55 -35.41 5.10
C GLU A 246 14.54 -36.26 4.32
N LYS A 247 14.07 -36.89 3.24
CA LYS A 247 14.88 -37.81 2.40
C LYS A 247 15.71 -37.12 1.31
N CYS A 248 15.56 -35.80 1.12
CA CYS A 248 16.31 -35.04 0.11
C CYS A 248 17.83 -35.09 0.37
N PRO A 249 18.64 -35.48 -0.60
CA PRO A 249 20.10 -35.52 -0.42
C PRO A 249 20.78 -34.15 -0.46
N SER A 250 20.15 -33.14 -1.10
CA SER A 250 20.67 -31.77 -1.19
C SER A 250 20.31 -31.01 0.09
N LYS A 251 21.19 -31.06 1.11
CA LYS A 251 20.89 -30.53 2.48
C LYS A 251 21.78 -29.35 2.89
N LYS A 252 22.61 -28.82 2.00
CA LYS A 252 23.59 -27.77 2.33
C LYS A 252 23.26 -26.44 1.63
N ILE A 253 21.98 -26.12 1.51
CA ILE A 253 21.55 -24.89 0.87
C ILE A 253 21.26 -23.90 1.99
N PRO A 254 21.87 -22.70 2.00
CA PRO A 254 21.54 -21.67 3.00
C PRO A 254 20.03 -21.43 3.06
N ASN A 255 19.47 -21.41 4.26
CA ASN A 255 18.04 -21.19 4.46
C ASN A 255 17.74 -19.69 4.48
N GLU A 256 17.13 -19.19 3.44
CA GLU A 256 16.79 -17.77 3.26
C GLU A 256 15.80 -17.28 4.32
N PHE A 257 14.86 -18.14 4.71
CA PHE A 257 13.89 -17.83 5.76
C PHE A 257 14.59 -17.56 7.10
N ASN A 258 15.61 -18.34 7.41
CA ASN A 258 16.44 -18.18 8.62
C ASN A 258 17.69 -17.32 8.37
N ARG A 259 17.70 -16.48 7.32
CA ARG A 259 18.80 -15.55 7.02
C ARG A 259 20.16 -16.21 6.83
N GLY A 260 20.19 -17.48 6.41
CA GLY A 260 21.42 -18.24 6.24
C GLY A 260 22.00 -18.85 7.52
N LEU A 261 21.36 -18.65 8.69
CA LEU A 261 21.84 -19.17 9.98
C LEU A 261 21.82 -20.70 10.06
N ASN A 262 21.07 -21.37 9.21
CA ASN A 262 21.10 -22.81 9.03
C ASN A 262 20.91 -23.17 7.55
N ASN A 263 20.91 -24.46 7.27
CA ASN A 263 20.71 -24.98 5.91
C ASN A 263 19.33 -25.60 5.75
N ARG A 264 18.83 -25.58 4.52
CA ARG A 264 17.64 -26.30 4.06
C ARG A 264 17.94 -27.31 2.96
N THR A 265 16.94 -28.09 2.63
CA THR A 265 16.99 -29.03 1.48
C THR A 265 16.52 -28.33 0.19
N ALA A 266 16.80 -28.97 -0.97
CA ALA A 266 16.35 -28.45 -2.26
C ALA A 266 14.85 -28.56 -2.47
N ILE A 267 14.16 -29.51 -1.85
CA ILE A 267 12.70 -29.51 -1.74
C ILE A 267 12.35 -29.09 -0.31
N TYR A 268 11.58 -28.02 -0.15
CA TYR A 268 11.37 -27.42 1.16
C TYR A 268 10.04 -26.69 1.31
N THR A 269 9.57 -26.58 2.53
CA THR A 269 8.54 -25.64 2.96
C THR A 269 9.24 -24.54 3.77
N PRO A 270 8.95 -23.24 3.57
CA PRO A 270 9.74 -22.16 4.19
C PRO A 270 9.76 -22.20 5.72
N PHE A 271 8.61 -22.49 6.34
CA PHE A 271 8.43 -22.57 7.79
C PHE A 271 7.23 -23.47 8.14
N ALA A 272 7.08 -23.84 9.40
CA ALA A 272 6.11 -24.86 9.82
C ALA A 272 4.64 -24.45 9.60
N GLN A 273 4.31 -23.16 9.76
CA GLN A 273 2.95 -22.63 9.57
C GLN A 273 2.72 -22.10 8.14
N ALA A 274 3.52 -22.51 7.18
CA ALA A 274 3.40 -22.04 5.80
C ALA A 274 2.01 -22.32 5.20
N ILE A 275 1.47 -21.36 4.49
CA ILE A 275 0.22 -21.49 3.72
C ILE A 275 0.50 -21.08 2.27
N PRO A 276 0.30 -22.03 1.33
CA PRO A 276 -0.04 -23.44 1.52
C PRO A 276 1.11 -24.24 2.15
N ASN A 277 0.76 -25.28 2.93
CA ASN A 277 1.76 -26.22 3.46
C ASN A 277 2.17 -27.27 2.41
N VAL A 278 2.64 -26.77 1.28
CA VAL A 278 3.11 -27.54 0.13
C VAL A 278 4.53 -27.15 -0.16
N PRO A 279 5.49 -28.11 -0.23
CA PRO A 279 6.87 -27.80 -0.53
C PRO A 279 7.04 -27.27 -1.96
N VAL A 280 8.17 -26.61 -2.19
CA VAL A 280 8.65 -26.20 -3.51
C VAL A 280 10.00 -26.85 -3.78
N ILE A 281 10.32 -27.14 -5.03
CA ILE A 281 11.66 -27.59 -5.44
C ILE A 281 12.45 -26.38 -5.94
N ASP A 282 13.53 -26.08 -5.24
CA ASP A 282 14.56 -25.15 -5.70
C ASP A 282 15.34 -25.79 -6.87
N ARG A 283 14.92 -25.44 -8.08
CA ARG A 283 15.45 -26.03 -9.32
C ARG A 283 16.95 -25.77 -9.49
N GLU A 284 17.43 -24.62 -9.01
CA GLU A 284 18.84 -24.25 -9.10
C GLU A 284 19.75 -25.11 -8.24
N ASN A 285 19.23 -25.61 -7.10
CA ASN A 285 20.01 -26.41 -6.16
C ASN A 285 19.61 -27.89 -6.10
N CYS A 286 18.60 -28.28 -6.89
CA CYS A 286 18.13 -29.66 -6.95
C CYS A 286 19.02 -30.53 -7.85
N LEU A 287 19.52 -31.66 -7.33
CA LEU A 287 20.34 -32.62 -8.09
C LEU A 287 19.61 -33.19 -9.31
N LYS A 288 18.28 -33.35 -9.26
CA LYS A 288 17.51 -33.83 -10.43
C LYS A 288 17.61 -32.84 -11.57
N PHE A 289 17.42 -31.55 -11.32
CA PHE A 289 17.50 -30.50 -12.33
C PHE A 289 18.94 -30.25 -12.80
N LYS A 290 19.93 -30.35 -11.89
CA LYS A 290 21.35 -30.16 -12.24
C LYS A 290 21.96 -31.31 -13.02
N THR A 291 21.64 -32.55 -12.68
CA THR A 291 22.38 -33.73 -13.18
C THR A 291 21.50 -34.78 -13.85
N GLY A 292 20.18 -34.65 -13.77
CA GLY A 292 19.22 -35.64 -14.26
C GLY A 292 19.14 -36.94 -13.42
N LYS A 293 20.07 -37.17 -12.48
CA LYS A 293 20.27 -38.49 -11.84
C LYS A 293 19.56 -38.68 -10.50
N CYS A 294 18.94 -37.68 -9.93
CA CYS A 294 18.18 -37.77 -8.68
C CYS A 294 16.67 -37.94 -8.95
N GLY A 295 15.95 -38.55 -8.04
CA GLY A 295 14.50 -38.74 -8.10
C GLY A 295 13.95 -39.24 -6.75
N VAL A 296 14.69 -38.98 -5.65
CA VAL A 296 14.34 -39.48 -4.32
C VAL A 296 12.98 -38.99 -3.88
N CYS A 297 12.70 -37.68 -3.98
CA CYS A 297 11.41 -37.10 -3.55
C CYS A 297 10.20 -37.69 -4.31
N SER A 298 10.32 -37.96 -5.62
CA SER A 298 9.29 -38.63 -6.37
C SER A 298 9.06 -40.09 -5.94
N LYS A 299 10.14 -40.82 -5.64
CA LYS A 299 10.04 -42.21 -5.19
C LYS A 299 9.42 -42.40 -3.82
N VAL A 300 9.60 -41.44 -2.91
CA VAL A 300 9.05 -41.51 -1.54
C VAL A 300 7.70 -40.85 -1.39
N CYS A 301 7.20 -40.13 -2.41
CA CYS A 301 5.94 -39.45 -2.37
C CYS A 301 4.80 -40.43 -2.64
N GLN A 302 4.11 -40.85 -1.59
CA GLN A 302 2.96 -41.79 -1.71
C GLN A 302 1.79 -41.15 -2.47
N ALA A 303 1.62 -39.83 -2.39
CA ALA A 303 0.57 -39.09 -3.10
C ALA A 303 0.89 -38.82 -4.58
N GLY A 304 2.10 -39.16 -5.04
CA GLY A 304 2.51 -38.90 -6.43
C GLY A 304 2.49 -37.44 -6.84
N ALA A 305 2.72 -36.53 -5.86
CA ALA A 305 2.61 -35.09 -6.09
C ALA A 305 3.83 -34.42 -6.75
N ILE A 306 4.93 -35.15 -6.98
CA ILE A 306 6.15 -34.57 -7.56
C ILE A 306 6.05 -34.57 -9.08
N ASP A 307 6.12 -33.38 -9.66
CA ASP A 307 6.10 -33.15 -11.11
C ASP A 307 7.32 -32.31 -11.52
N TYR A 308 8.35 -32.97 -12.09
CA TYR A 308 9.54 -32.27 -12.56
C TYR A 308 9.34 -31.54 -13.90
N ASP A 309 8.29 -31.88 -14.64
CA ASP A 309 8.00 -31.33 -15.97
C ASP A 309 7.06 -30.12 -15.90
N GLN A 310 6.57 -29.78 -14.71
CA GLN A 310 5.74 -28.60 -14.48
C GLN A 310 6.41 -27.34 -15.03
N GLN A 311 5.68 -26.53 -15.78
CA GLN A 311 6.12 -25.27 -16.35
C GLN A 311 5.47 -24.09 -15.66
N ASP A 312 6.07 -22.90 -15.84
CA ASP A 312 5.44 -21.65 -15.44
C ASP A 312 4.13 -21.44 -16.23
N GLU A 313 3.13 -20.89 -15.56
CA GLU A 313 1.81 -20.60 -16.11
C GLU A 313 1.52 -19.10 -16.03
N ILE A 314 0.97 -18.51 -17.08
CA ILE A 314 0.48 -17.14 -17.07
C ILE A 314 -1.04 -17.14 -16.91
N VAL A 315 -1.51 -16.47 -15.85
CA VAL A 315 -2.92 -16.24 -15.60
C VAL A 315 -3.21 -14.76 -15.86
N THR A 316 -4.10 -14.48 -16.82
CA THR A 316 -4.54 -13.11 -17.09
C THR A 316 -5.89 -12.86 -16.42
N GLN A 317 -5.97 -11.82 -15.58
CA GLN A 317 -7.16 -11.50 -14.80
C GLN A 317 -7.45 -10.00 -14.82
N LYS A 318 -8.74 -9.64 -14.68
CA LYS A 318 -9.20 -8.25 -14.60
C LYS A 318 -9.43 -7.82 -13.15
N TYR A 319 -9.04 -6.56 -12.83
CA TYR A 319 -9.19 -5.97 -11.50
C TYR A 319 -9.65 -4.52 -11.59
N GLY A 320 -10.51 -4.10 -10.66
CA GLY A 320 -10.91 -2.71 -10.52
C GLY A 320 -9.90 -1.87 -9.74
N ALA A 321 -9.14 -2.51 -8.83
CA ALA A 321 -8.13 -1.87 -8.00
C ALA A 321 -6.93 -2.77 -7.78
N ILE A 322 -5.76 -2.16 -7.58
CA ILE A 322 -4.51 -2.84 -7.23
C ILE A 322 -3.97 -2.20 -5.95
N VAL A 323 -3.72 -3.03 -4.95
CA VAL A 323 -3.08 -2.63 -3.69
C VAL A 323 -1.67 -3.18 -3.65
N VAL A 324 -0.68 -2.31 -3.43
CA VAL A 324 0.73 -2.70 -3.36
C VAL A 324 1.13 -2.81 -1.89
N ALA A 325 1.39 -4.04 -1.44
CA ALA A 325 1.75 -4.40 -0.07
C ALA A 325 3.05 -5.22 -0.02
N THR A 326 4.05 -4.84 -0.82
CA THR A 326 5.30 -5.59 -1.06
C THR A 326 6.28 -5.61 0.10
N GLY A 327 5.96 -4.88 1.18
CA GLY A 327 6.78 -4.84 2.39
C GLY A 327 8.09 -4.06 2.21
N PHE A 328 9.13 -4.49 2.93
CA PHE A 328 10.45 -3.87 2.89
C PHE A 328 11.55 -4.89 2.63
N ASP A 329 12.67 -4.44 2.10
CA ASP A 329 13.91 -5.18 2.00
C ASP A 329 14.90 -4.71 3.06
N THR A 330 15.74 -5.64 3.54
CA THR A 330 16.81 -5.28 4.47
C THR A 330 17.94 -4.55 3.75
N ILE A 331 18.57 -3.61 4.46
CA ILE A 331 19.76 -2.91 3.97
C ILE A 331 20.87 -3.94 3.69
N LYS A 332 21.59 -3.76 2.59
CA LYS A 332 22.78 -4.55 2.27
C LYS A 332 23.97 -4.00 3.08
N LEU A 333 24.28 -4.65 4.18
CA LEU A 333 25.30 -4.20 5.13
C LEU A 333 26.74 -4.34 4.61
N ASP A 334 26.97 -5.10 3.56
CA ASP A 334 28.24 -5.18 2.84
C ASP A 334 28.74 -3.84 2.26
N LYS A 335 27.84 -2.83 2.21
CA LYS A 335 28.16 -1.47 1.78
C LYS A 335 28.53 -0.50 2.93
N TYR A 336 28.51 -0.98 4.16
CA TYR A 336 28.67 -0.19 5.37
C TYR A 336 29.75 -0.80 6.27
N ASP A 337 31.04 -0.58 5.90
CA ASP A 337 32.20 -1.16 6.58
C ASP A 337 32.30 -0.76 8.04
N GLU A 338 31.75 0.41 8.42
CA GLU A 338 31.72 0.91 9.79
C GLU A 338 30.97 0.02 10.78
N TYR A 339 30.05 -0.81 10.30
CA TYR A 339 29.33 -1.78 11.16
C TYR A 339 30.04 -3.12 11.30
N ALA A 340 31.09 -3.37 10.52
CA ALA A 340 31.89 -4.61 10.55
C ALA A 340 31.05 -5.91 10.41
N TYR A 341 29.88 -5.87 9.76
CA TYR A 341 28.95 -6.99 9.67
C TYR A 341 29.58 -8.24 9.03
N SER A 342 30.35 -8.07 7.97
CA SER A 342 31.05 -9.18 7.32
C SER A 342 32.37 -9.60 8.00
N GLN A 343 32.85 -8.79 8.96
CA GLN A 343 34.15 -8.95 9.60
C GLN A 343 34.05 -9.61 10.98
N SER A 344 32.95 -9.42 11.69
CA SER A 344 32.69 -10.00 13.00
C SER A 344 31.43 -10.85 13.03
N LYS A 345 31.53 -12.04 13.61
CA LYS A 345 30.40 -12.95 13.81
C LYS A 345 29.44 -12.49 14.90
N ASP A 346 29.85 -11.52 15.72
CA ASP A 346 29.05 -10.97 16.82
C ASP A 346 28.16 -9.79 16.34
N VAL A 347 28.37 -9.35 15.10
CA VAL A 347 27.51 -8.33 14.46
C VAL A 347 26.47 -9.03 13.62
N ILE A 348 25.22 -8.91 14.03
CA ILE A 348 24.06 -9.52 13.40
C ILE A 348 23.00 -8.48 13.06
N THR A 349 22.15 -8.77 12.09
CA THR A 349 20.99 -7.95 11.77
C THR A 349 19.84 -8.19 12.75
N SER A 350 18.89 -7.25 12.81
CA SER A 350 17.68 -7.41 13.63
C SER A 350 16.88 -8.67 13.24
N LEU A 351 16.78 -8.98 11.94
CA LEU A 351 16.08 -10.19 11.51
C LEU A 351 16.82 -11.48 11.85
N GLU A 352 18.15 -11.48 11.86
CA GLU A 352 18.92 -12.62 12.36
C GLU A 352 18.70 -12.81 13.86
N LEU A 353 18.69 -11.74 14.64
CA LEU A 353 18.36 -11.79 16.06
C LEU A 353 16.96 -12.36 16.29
N GLU A 354 15.95 -11.90 15.57
CA GLU A 354 14.57 -12.43 15.62
C GLU A 354 14.54 -13.93 15.33
N ARG A 355 15.31 -14.41 14.34
CA ARG A 355 15.40 -15.84 14.05
C ARG A 355 16.16 -16.64 15.12
N ILE A 356 17.15 -16.06 15.77
CA ILE A 356 17.89 -16.67 16.88
C ILE A 356 16.98 -16.81 18.10
N MET A 357 16.21 -15.78 18.44
CA MET A 357 15.33 -15.76 19.63
C MET A 357 14.04 -16.56 19.46
N ASN A 358 13.67 -16.90 18.22
CA ASN A 358 12.42 -17.60 17.97
C ASN A 358 12.52 -19.09 18.29
N ALA A 359 11.53 -19.64 19.03
CA ALA A 359 11.49 -21.06 19.39
C ALA A 359 11.46 -22.02 18.17
N ALA A 360 10.93 -21.57 17.03
CA ALA A 360 10.98 -22.30 15.76
C ALA A 360 12.21 -21.91 14.89
N GLY A 361 13.11 -21.12 15.42
CA GLY A 361 14.32 -20.69 14.77
C GLY A 361 15.46 -21.73 14.82
N PRO A 362 16.62 -21.41 14.22
CA PRO A 362 17.74 -22.36 14.11
C PRO A 362 18.37 -22.73 15.46
N THR A 363 18.24 -21.91 16.48
CA THR A 363 18.75 -22.09 17.84
C THR A 363 17.75 -22.73 18.79
N LYS A 364 16.46 -22.75 18.40
CA LYS A 364 15.32 -23.17 19.20
C LYS A 364 14.99 -22.24 20.38
N GLY A 365 15.34 -20.98 20.24
CA GLY A 365 15.14 -19.94 21.23
C GLY A 365 16.27 -19.77 22.22
#